data_c0642bb75a0f6ef22a87745651a2de52
#
_entry.id   c0642bb75a0f6ef22a87745651a2de52
#
_cell.length_a   1.000
_cell.length_b   1.000
_cell.length_c   1.000
_cell.angle_alpha   90.00
_cell.angle_beta   90.00
_cell.angle_gamma   90.00
#
_symmetry.space_group_name_H-M   'P 1'
#
loop_
_entity.id
_entity.type
_entity.pdbx_description
1 polymer ?
#
loop_
_entity_poly.entity_id
_entity_poly.type
_entity_poly.pdbx_seq_one_letter_code
_entity_poly.pdbx_strand_id
1 'polypeptide(L)'
;MVPEKVQKVLLANGLTALEFEPGSTPTVEMAARRLGVEPARIAKSLLFKSKAGAYVLVVCPGDKRIPSAVLRQVIGSKVSMTDPDETERVTGFRPGGVCPFGLEGVEILLDWELGRHGTVFPAAGTDATGVSITLDQLARVTDGRIVDFLSAE
;
A
#
# COMPACT_ATOMS: atom_id res chain seq x y z
N MET A 1 5.51 14.92 7.65
CA MET A 1 6.36 15.29 6.50
C MET A 1 6.58 14.09 5.60
N VAL A 2 6.38 14.26 4.31
CA VAL A 2 6.54 13.18 3.33
C VAL A 2 8.04 12.91 3.09
N PRO A 3 8.49 11.64 3.17
CA PRO A 3 9.88 11.31 2.87
C PRO A 3 10.28 11.73 1.45
N GLU A 4 11.55 12.08 1.28
CA GLU A 4 12.04 12.61 0.00
C GLU A 4 11.79 11.66 -1.18
N LYS A 5 12.02 10.35 -1.00
CA LYS A 5 11.82 9.38 -2.08
C LYS A 5 10.36 9.29 -2.52
N VAL A 6 9.42 9.47 -1.60
CA VAL A 6 7.99 9.49 -1.91
C VAL A 6 7.64 10.80 -2.62
N GLN A 7 8.12 11.91 -2.10
CA GLN A 7 7.87 13.23 -2.69
C GLN A 7 8.34 13.30 -4.13
N LYS A 8 9.52 12.74 -4.44
CA LYS A 8 10.03 12.70 -5.82
C LYS A 8 9.11 11.95 -6.76
N VAL A 9 8.60 10.80 -6.32
CA VAL A 9 7.68 10.00 -7.15
C VAL A 9 6.38 10.74 -7.39
N LEU A 10 5.82 11.35 -6.34
CA LEU A 10 4.56 12.08 -6.46
C LEU A 10 4.71 13.29 -7.38
N LEU A 11 5.74 14.10 -7.19
CA LEU A 11 5.96 15.29 -8.02
C LEU A 11 6.18 14.91 -9.48
N ALA A 12 6.94 13.85 -9.75
CA ALA A 12 7.20 13.39 -11.12
C ALA A 12 5.92 12.95 -11.83
N ASN A 13 4.87 12.65 -11.10
CA ASN A 13 3.60 12.15 -11.65
C ASN A 13 2.44 13.13 -11.45
N GLY A 14 2.72 14.38 -11.08
CA GLY A 14 1.70 15.40 -10.90
C GLY A 14 0.78 15.18 -9.72
N LEU A 15 1.25 14.44 -8.71
CA LEU A 15 0.47 14.13 -7.52
C LEU A 15 0.95 14.95 -6.33
N THR A 16 0.01 15.25 -5.42
CA THR A 16 0.29 16.02 -4.22
C THR A 16 -0.06 15.19 -2.99
N ALA A 17 0.87 15.12 -2.03
CA ALA A 17 0.62 14.44 -0.78
C ALA A 17 -0.30 15.27 0.12
N LEU A 18 -1.11 14.56 0.90
CA LEU A 18 -1.90 15.11 1.98
C LEU A 18 -1.10 14.96 3.26
N GLU A 19 -1.03 16.01 4.07
CA GLU A 19 -0.32 15.97 5.35
C GLU A 19 -1.28 16.32 6.47
N PHE A 20 -1.21 15.57 7.55
CA PHE A 20 -2.08 15.69 8.70
C PHE A 20 -1.26 15.91 9.96
N GLU A 21 -1.93 16.00 11.12
CA GLU A 21 -1.29 16.11 12.41
C GLU A 21 -0.42 14.87 12.70
N PRO A 22 0.79 15.02 13.23
CA PRO A 22 1.63 13.85 13.53
C PRO A 22 0.90 12.79 14.34
N GLY A 23 1.01 11.53 13.93
CA GLY A 23 0.36 10.40 14.60
C GLY A 23 -1.13 10.30 14.41
N SER A 24 -1.72 11.03 13.43
CA SER A 24 -3.18 11.06 13.26
C SER A 24 -3.73 9.92 12.43
N THR A 25 -2.92 9.27 11.59
CA THR A 25 -3.41 8.24 10.67
C THR A 25 -2.60 6.94 10.71
N PRO A 26 -2.27 6.38 11.91
CA PRO A 26 -1.44 5.17 11.98
C PRO A 26 -2.19 3.88 11.62
N THR A 27 -3.52 3.88 11.67
CA THR A 27 -4.35 2.73 11.34
C THR A 27 -5.34 3.07 10.25
N VAL A 28 -5.89 2.02 9.61
CA VAL A 28 -6.93 2.19 8.58
C VAL A 28 -8.12 2.97 9.15
N GLU A 29 -8.58 2.61 10.35
CA GLU A 29 -9.75 3.24 10.96
C GLU A 29 -9.51 4.72 11.27
N MET A 30 -8.34 5.05 11.77
CA MET A 30 -7.99 6.45 12.06
C MET A 30 -7.83 7.26 10.78
N ALA A 31 -7.20 6.68 9.76
CA ALA A 31 -7.05 7.35 8.46
C ALA A 31 -8.42 7.59 7.82
N ALA A 32 -9.30 6.59 7.82
CA ALA A 32 -10.64 6.71 7.26
C ALA A 32 -11.43 7.82 7.97
N ARG A 33 -11.34 7.84 9.29
CA ARG A 33 -12.02 8.86 10.09
C ARG A 33 -11.49 10.26 9.81
N ARG A 34 -10.17 10.40 9.73
CA ARG A 34 -9.54 11.70 9.48
C ARG A 34 -9.90 12.25 8.11
N LEU A 35 -10.01 11.37 7.11
CA LEU A 35 -10.36 11.75 5.74
C LEU A 35 -11.87 11.81 5.49
N GLY A 36 -12.68 11.30 6.41
CA GLY A 36 -14.13 11.26 6.24
C GLY A 36 -14.59 10.29 5.15
N VAL A 37 -13.87 9.18 5.00
CA VAL A 37 -14.19 8.15 3.99
C VAL A 37 -14.38 6.80 4.65
N GLU A 38 -14.95 5.85 3.90
CA GLU A 38 -15.08 4.47 4.38
C GLU A 38 -13.71 3.78 4.42
N PRO A 39 -13.50 2.84 5.36
CA PRO A 39 -12.24 2.08 5.44
C PRO A 39 -11.85 1.40 4.13
N ALA A 40 -12.82 0.98 3.31
CA ALA A 40 -12.56 0.35 2.02
C ALA A 40 -11.78 1.28 1.06
N ARG A 41 -11.85 2.59 1.25
CA ARG A 41 -11.14 3.56 0.42
C ARG A 41 -9.73 3.86 0.91
N ILE A 42 -9.34 3.35 2.07
CA ILE A 42 -7.95 3.38 2.50
C ILE A 42 -7.21 2.24 1.79
N ALA A 43 -6.17 2.57 1.06
CA ALA A 43 -5.36 1.56 0.37
C ALA A 43 -4.21 1.15 1.27
N LYS A 44 -4.40 0.08 2.04
CA LYS A 44 -3.37 -0.40 2.95
C LYS A 44 -2.32 -1.22 2.20
N SER A 45 -1.07 -1.08 2.62
CA SER A 45 0.07 -1.76 2.01
C SER A 45 0.64 -2.75 3.01
N LEU A 46 0.74 -4.01 2.60
CA LEU A 46 1.22 -5.11 3.44
C LEU A 46 2.43 -5.76 2.77
N LEU A 47 3.56 -5.82 3.49
CA LEU A 47 4.78 -6.41 2.95
C LEU A 47 4.88 -7.87 3.35
N PHE A 48 5.08 -8.72 2.36
CA PHE A 48 5.24 -10.16 2.54
C PHE A 48 6.62 -10.59 2.04
N LYS A 49 7.13 -11.64 2.67
CA LYS A 49 8.36 -12.29 2.25
C LYS A 49 8.03 -13.70 1.79
N SER A 50 8.47 -14.06 0.59
CA SER A 50 8.27 -15.41 0.06
C SER A 50 9.28 -16.39 0.68
N LYS A 51 9.00 -17.68 0.56
CA LYS A 51 9.89 -18.72 1.05
C LYS A 51 11.28 -18.63 0.39
N ALA A 52 11.34 -18.15 -0.85
CA ALA A 52 12.59 -17.97 -1.57
C ALA A 52 13.35 -16.68 -1.19
N GLY A 53 12.78 -15.86 -0.32
CA GLY A 53 13.40 -14.61 0.14
C GLY A 53 13.05 -13.37 -0.66
N ALA A 54 12.14 -13.46 -1.62
CA ALA A 54 11.68 -12.30 -2.38
C ALA A 54 10.62 -11.53 -1.59
N TYR A 55 10.56 -10.22 -1.80
CA TYR A 55 9.58 -9.36 -1.13
C TYR A 55 8.47 -8.95 -2.09
N VAL A 56 7.24 -8.97 -1.58
CA VAL A 56 6.04 -8.59 -2.33
C VAL A 56 5.21 -7.66 -1.47
N LEU A 57 4.87 -6.50 -2.01
CA LEU A 57 3.96 -5.56 -1.36
C LEU A 57 2.58 -5.72 -1.97
N VAL A 58 1.58 -5.99 -1.13
CA VAL A 58 0.19 -6.09 -1.56
C VAL A 58 -0.55 -4.85 -1.10
N VAL A 59 -1.17 -4.14 -2.03
CA VAL A 59 -1.98 -2.95 -1.74
C VAL A 59 -3.44 -3.34 -1.96
N CYS A 60 -4.24 -3.25 -0.91
CA CYS A 60 -5.64 -3.69 -0.94
C CYS A 60 -6.54 -2.77 -0.13
N PRO A 61 -7.88 -2.87 -0.28
CA PRO A 61 -8.81 -2.09 0.52
C PRO A 61 -8.61 -2.31 2.02
N GLY A 62 -8.73 -1.25 2.80
CA GLY A 62 -8.42 -1.26 4.22
C GLY A 62 -9.25 -2.23 5.05
N ASP A 63 -10.48 -2.50 4.63
CA ASP A 63 -11.39 -3.43 5.31
C ASP A 63 -11.30 -4.87 4.79
N LYS A 64 -10.43 -5.12 3.82
CA LYS A 64 -10.31 -6.45 3.20
C LYS A 64 -9.21 -7.27 3.86
N ARG A 65 -9.48 -8.55 4.03
CA ARG A 65 -8.49 -9.53 4.45
C ARG A 65 -8.34 -10.57 3.35
N ILE A 66 -7.11 -10.73 2.85
CA ILE A 66 -6.83 -11.70 1.80
C ILE A 66 -6.37 -13.00 2.46
N PRO A 67 -7.06 -14.14 2.22
CA PRO A 67 -6.65 -15.41 2.80
C PRO A 67 -5.24 -15.82 2.36
N SER A 68 -4.50 -16.48 3.24
CA SER A 68 -3.13 -16.93 2.94
C SER A 68 -3.08 -17.84 1.72
N ALA A 69 -4.10 -18.67 1.53
CA ALA A 69 -4.17 -19.57 0.36
C ALA A 69 -4.26 -18.79 -0.94
N VAL A 70 -5.00 -17.69 -0.94
CA VAL A 70 -5.14 -16.83 -2.13
C VAL A 70 -3.81 -16.13 -2.42
N LEU A 71 -3.15 -15.60 -1.39
CA LEU A 71 -1.82 -14.98 -1.55
C LEU A 71 -0.83 -15.98 -2.13
N ARG A 72 -0.80 -17.20 -1.60
CA ARG A 72 0.09 -18.24 -2.10
C ARG A 72 -0.17 -18.55 -3.56
N GLN A 73 -1.43 -18.63 -3.94
CA GLN A 73 -1.81 -18.94 -5.34
C GLN A 73 -1.39 -17.82 -6.28
N VAL A 74 -1.63 -16.56 -5.91
CA VAL A 74 -1.29 -15.40 -6.74
C VAL A 74 0.22 -15.21 -6.84
N ILE A 75 0.94 -15.33 -5.72
CA ILE A 75 2.38 -15.09 -5.67
C ILE A 75 3.16 -16.31 -6.18
N GLY A 76 2.56 -17.50 -6.09
CA GLY A 76 3.20 -18.74 -6.54
C GLY A 76 4.10 -19.39 -5.50
N SER A 77 4.08 -18.90 -4.27
CA SER A 77 4.93 -19.36 -3.18
C SER A 77 4.26 -19.06 -1.85
N LYS A 78 4.59 -19.84 -0.83
CA LYS A 78 4.16 -19.54 0.53
C LYS A 78 4.82 -18.22 0.96
N VAL A 79 4.04 -17.33 1.57
CA VAL A 79 4.51 -16.04 2.05
C VAL A 79 4.16 -15.85 3.51
N SER A 80 4.94 -15.00 4.18
CA SER A 80 4.65 -14.56 5.55
C SER A 80 4.79 -13.06 5.62
N MET A 81 3.97 -12.44 6.48
CA MET A 81 4.04 -11.00 6.70
C MET A 81 5.34 -10.66 7.42
N THR A 82 6.01 -9.59 6.98
CA THR A 82 7.22 -9.12 7.64
C THR A 82 6.89 -8.44 8.96
N ASP A 83 7.85 -8.48 9.92
CA ASP A 83 7.69 -7.73 11.16
C ASP A 83 8.02 -6.24 10.93
N PRO A 84 7.75 -5.36 11.92
CA PRO A 84 7.99 -3.92 11.75
C PRO A 84 9.43 -3.55 11.40
N ASP A 85 10.42 -4.23 11.99
CA ASP A 85 11.84 -3.93 11.72
C ASP A 85 12.23 -4.34 10.31
N GLU A 86 11.81 -5.51 9.86
CA GLU A 86 12.06 -5.96 8.49
C GLU A 86 11.33 -5.08 7.48
N THR A 87 10.10 -4.68 7.79
CA THR A 87 9.33 -3.79 6.94
C THR A 87 10.08 -2.46 6.74
N GLU A 88 10.58 -1.87 7.81
CA GLU A 88 11.33 -0.62 7.72
C GLU A 88 12.64 -0.79 6.96
N ARG A 89 13.35 -1.90 7.18
CA ARG A 89 14.60 -2.15 6.47
C ARG A 89 14.40 -2.27 4.96
N VAL A 90 13.31 -2.92 4.54
CA VAL A 90 13.03 -3.17 3.11
C VAL A 90 12.41 -1.96 2.43
N THR A 91 11.44 -1.32 3.08
CA THR A 91 10.68 -0.23 2.47
C THR A 91 11.18 1.16 2.82
N GLY A 92 11.85 1.30 3.94
CA GLY A 92 12.21 2.60 4.50
C GLY A 92 11.10 3.25 5.30
N PHE A 93 9.96 2.58 5.46
CA PHE A 93 8.80 3.12 6.17
C PHE A 93 8.49 2.31 7.41
N ARG A 94 8.06 2.99 8.46
CA ARG A 94 7.55 2.34 9.66
C ARG A 94 6.07 1.98 9.48
N PRO A 95 5.53 1.04 10.28
CA PRO A 95 4.10 0.73 10.26
C PRO A 95 3.25 1.99 10.40
N GLY A 96 2.15 2.04 9.67
CA GLY A 96 1.31 3.23 9.56
C GLY A 96 1.69 4.13 8.39
N GLY A 97 2.93 4.06 7.91
CA GLY A 97 3.39 4.85 6.78
C GLY A 97 3.78 4.04 5.54
N VAL A 98 3.67 2.71 5.61
CA VAL A 98 4.05 1.85 4.49
C VAL A 98 3.20 2.18 3.27
N CYS A 99 3.86 2.37 2.12
CA CYS A 99 3.21 2.74 0.88
C CYS A 99 3.98 2.18 -0.31
N PRO A 100 3.40 2.16 -1.52
CA PRO A 100 4.06 1.58 -2.68
C PRO A 100 4.99 2.53 -3.43
N PHE A 101 5.23 3.72 -2.90
CA PHE A 101 6.00 4.74 -3.62
C PHE A 101 7.48 4.68 -3.29
N GLY A 102 8.34 4.68 -4.31
CA GLY A 102 9.78 4.75 -4.13
C GLY A 102 10.43 3.47 -3.62
N LEU A 103 9.84 2.31 -3.89
CA LEU A 103 10.40 1.02 -3.49
C LEU A 103 11.30 0.46 -4.59
N GLU A 104 12.35 -0.23 -4.18
CA GLU A 104 13.26 -0.94 -5.08
C GLU A 104 13.35 -2.40 -4.67
N GLY A 105 13.38 -3.31 -5.67
CA GLY A 105 13.53 -4.73 -5.41
C GLY A 105 12.33 -5.39 -4.75
N VAL A 106 11.15 -4.76 -4.82
CA VAL A 106 9.91 -5.27 -4.24
C VAL A 106 8.87 -5.34 -5.35
N GLU A 107 8.27 -6.52 -5.53
CA GLU A 107 7.14 -6.66 -6.45
C GLU A 107 5.92 -6.03 -5.82
N ILE A 108 5.14 -5.27 -6.61
CA ILE A 108 3.95 -4.60 -6.12
C ILE A 108 2.72 -5.20 -6.79
N LEU A 109 1.81 -5.71 -5.98
CA LEU A 109 0.53 -6.25 -6.42
C LEU A 109 -0.57 -5.33 -5.93
N LEU A 110 -1.42 -4.88 -6.85
CA LEU A 110 -2.50 -3.93 -6.57
C LEU A 110 -3.83 -4.66 -6.69
N ASP A 111 -4.62 -4.63 -5.63
CA ASP A 111 -5.93 -5.29 -5.62
C ASP A 111 -6.88 -4.60 -6.59
N TRP A 112 -7.45 -5.37 -7.49
CA TRP A 112 -8.43 -4.90 -8.46
C TRP A 112 -9.60 -4.16 -7.79
N GLU A 113 -9.98 -4.56 -6.58
CA GLU A 113 -11.10 -3.94 -5.87
C GLU A 113 -10.85 -2.48 -5.51
N LEU A 114 -9.59 -2.03 -5.49
CA LEU A 114 -9.29 -0.62 -5.25
C LEU A 114 -9.93 0.29 -6.31
N GLY A 115 -10.21 -0.24 -7.50
CA GLY A 115 -10.82 0.53 -8.57
C GLY A 115 -12.32 0.78 -8.42
N ARG A 116 -12.97 0.18 -7.41
CA ARG A 116 -14.42 0.29 -7.24
C ARG A 116 -14.88 1.66 -6.77
N HIS A 117 -14.01 2.43 -6.15
CA HIS A 117 -14.37 3.69 -5.47
C HIS A 117 -13.84 4.95 -6.18
N GLY A 118 -13.28 4.82 -7.37
CA GLY A 118 -12.63 5.92 -8.04
C GLY A 118 -11.28 6.22 -7.38
N THR A 119 -11.24 7.16 -6.43
CA THR A 119 -10.00 7.45 -5.71
C THR A 119 -9.91 6.68 -4.40
N VAL A 120 -8.69 6.28 -4.07
CA VAL A 120 -8.36 5.64 -2.80
C VAL A 120 -7.21 6.41 -2.15
N PHE A 121 -6.90 6.08 -0.90
CA PHE A 121 -5.95 6.84 -0.09
C PHE A 121 -4.89 5.93 0.53
N PRO A 122 -3.78 5.68 -0.19
CA PRO A 122 -2.61 5.08 0.44
C PRO A 122 -1.89 6.10 1.33
N ALA A 123 -1.10 5.61 2.29
CA ALA A 123 -0.17 6.46 3.03
C ALA A 123 0.89 7.01 2.07
N ALA A 124 1.62 7.99 2.53
CA ALA A 124 2.72 8.58 1.77
C ALA A 124 4.03 8.57 2.55
N GLY A 125 4.26 7.51 3.30
CA GLY A 125 5.53 7.26 3.99
C GLY A 125 5.56 7.54 5.48
N THR A 126 4.49 8.14 6.04
CA THR A 126 4.38 8.37 7.49
C THR A 126 2.97 8.10 7.97
N ASP A 127 2.79 8.06 9.30
CA ASP A 127 1.48 7.87 9.91
C ASP A 127 0.64 9.15 9.97
N ALA A 128 1.02 10.16 9.20
CA ALA A 128 0.32 11.44 9.11
C ALA A 128 0.28 11.97 7.68
N THR A 129 0.37 11.07 6.69
CA THR A 129 0.38 11.45 5.28
C THR A 129 -0.48 10.52 4.45
N GLY A 130 -0.90 10.99 3.28
CA GLY A 130 -1.66 10.20 2.33
C GLY A 130 -1.65 10.81 0.95
N VAL A 131 -2.23 10.11 0.00
CA VAL A 131 -2.37 10.58 -1.38
C VAL A 131 -3.76 10.20 -1.87
N SER A 132 -4.44 11.11 -2.57
CA SER A 132 -5.68 10.77 -3.27
C SER A 132 -5.29 10.31 -4.68
N ILE A 133 -5.59 9.06 -5.02
CA ILE A 133 -5.08 8.45 -6.25
C ILE A 133 -6.03 7.35 -6.73
N THR A 134 -6.11 7.16 -8.05
CA THR A 134 -6.91 6.07 -8.63
C THR A 134 -6.05 4.81 -8.76
N LEU A 135 -6.72 3.66 -8.93
CA LEU A 135 -6.02 2.40 -9.17
C LEU A 135 -5.15 2.47 -10.43
N ASP A 136 -5.64 3.07 -11.50
CA ASP A 136 -4.89 3.20 -12.74
C ASP A 136 -3.64 4.07 -12.54
N GLN A 137 -3.75 5.16 -11.78
CA GLN A 137 -2.61 5.98 -11.43
C GLN A 137 -1.61 5.20 -10.57
N LEU A 138 -2.10 4.42 -9.59
CA LEU A 138 -1.24 3.58 -8.76
C LEU A 138 -0.42 2.62 -9.62
N ALA A 139 -1.07 1.93 -10.56
CA ALA A 139 -0.38 0.99 -11.43
C ALA A 139 0.70 1.69 -12.27
N ARG A 140 0.39 2.86 -12.78
CA ARG A 140 1.32 3.62 -13.62
C ARG A 140 2.49 4.18 -12.83
N VAL A 141 2.23 4.70 -11.62
CA VAL A 141 3.25 5.35 -10.78
C VAL A 141 4.20 4.34 -10.15
N THR A 142 3.68 3.16 -9.79
CA THR A 142 4.44 2.14 -9.05
C THR A 142 4.94 1.00 -9.94
N ASP A 143 4.49 0.94 -11.18
CA ASP A 143 4.70 -0.22 -12.08
C ASP A 143 4.16 -1.51 -11.46
N GLY A 144 3.14 -1.38 -10.61
CA GLY A 144 2.51 -2.50 -9.95
C GLY A 144 1.56 -3.25 -10.86
N ARG A 145 1.36 -4.54 -10.55
CA ARG A 145 0.48 -5.42 -11.30
C ARG A 145 -0.89 -5.47 -10.63
N ILE A 146 -1.96 -5.21 -11.39
CA ILE A 146 -3.33 -5.30 -10.89
C ILE A 146 -3.75 -6.77 -10.87
N VAL A 147 -4.26 -7.23 -9.73
CA VAL A 147 -4.64 -8.63 -9.51
C VAL A 147 -6.03 -8.68 -8.91
N ASP A 148 -6.85 -9.61 -9.42
CA ASP A 148 -8.14 -9.94 -8.81
C ASP A 148 -7.92 -11.09 -7.83
N PHE A 149 -7.78 -10.77 -6.55
CA PHE A 149 -7.54 -11.78 -5.52
C PHE A 149 -8.75 -12.70 -5.30
N LEU A 150 -9.94 -12.25 -5.61
CA LEU A 150 -11.13 -13.11 -5.49
C LEU A 150 -11.15 -14.20 -6.56
N SER A 151 -10.75 -13.87 -7.78
CA SER A 151 -10.71 -14.85 -8.88
C SER A 151 -9.63 -15.90 -8.68
N ALA A 152 -8.65 -15.65 -7.81
CA ALA A 152 -7.57 -16.58 -7.52
C ALA A 152 -7.98 -17.70 -6.56
N GLU A 153 -9.16 -17.58 -5.94
CA GLU A 153 -9.70 -18.65 -5.11
C GLU A 153 -10.11 -19.84 -5.97
#